data_d59770c5841de7ebb7ab568c18b6616c
#
_entry.id   d59770c5841de7ebb7ab568c18b6616c
#
_cell.length_a   1.000
_cell.length_b   1.000
_cell.length_c   1.000
_cell.angle_alpha   90.00
_cell.angle_beta   90.00
_cell.angle_gamma   90.00
#
_symmetry.space_group_name_H-M   'P 1'
#
loop_
_entity.id
_entity.type
_entity.pdbx_description
1 polymer ?
#
loop_
_entity_poly.entity_id
_entity_poly.type
_entity_poly.pdbx_seq_one_letter_code
_entity_poly.pdbx_strand_id
1 'polypeptide(L)'
;MKWNAKGTRLLVVVRARGHGCPRGDANHALTVNPDGADVKVVATWLRDGNHPNWLEDGRLSMNYEGKVCAFDDVEGASCQVLSERASGHPVGVPGRGDLVVTDTYAKEHAAFGLEAGEAALRVLSGGDREAWLGVFPVAAFGTMPTDVWRCDAHPAFDVKGRRLALNVWVRGSRRVAITDEIDWDALLKRRDLWFS
;
A
#
# COMPACT_ATOMS: atom_id res chain seq x y z
N MET A 1 -4.11 -13.39 -3.84
CA MET A 1 -4.80 -13.78 -2.61
C MET A 1 -3.89 -13.51 -1.41
N LYS A 2 -4.44 -13.03 -0.30
CA LYS A 2 -3.68 -12.71 0.92
C LYS A 2 -4.46 -13.15 2.15
N TRP A 3 -3.79 -13.82 3.08
CA TRP A 3 -4.36 -14.14 4.39
C TRP A 3 -4.33 -12.94 5.31
N ASN A 4 -5.34 -12.80 6.18
CA ASN A 4 -5.24 -11.89 7.31
C ASN A 4 -4.22 -12.44 8.35
N ALA A 5 -3.78 -11.62 9.29
CA ALA A 5 -2.77 -11.97 10.28
C ALA A 5 -3.14 -13.22 11.12
N LYS A 6 -4.44 -13.47 11.31
CA LYS A 6 -4.95 -14.63 12.08
C LYS A 6 -5.10 -15.90 11.26
N GLY A 7 -4.92 -15.86 9.94
CA GLY A 7 -5.14 -17.00 9.04
C GLY A 7 -6.60 -17.45 8.92
N THR A 8 -7.55 -16.59 9.27
CA THR A 8 -8.99 -16.90 9.30
C THR A 8 -9.79 -16.34 8.14
N ARG A 9 -9.22 -15.42 7.36
CA ARG A 9 -9.87 -14.79 6.21
C ARG A 9 -8.90 -14.65 5.05
N LEU A 10 -9.39 -14.84 3.84
CA LEU A 10 -8.70 -14.60 2.59
C LEU A 10 -9.19 -13.31 1.95
N LEU A 11 -8.27 -12.47 1.50
CA LEU A 11 -8.51 -11.36 0.60
C LEU A 11 -8.27 -11.83 -0.84
N VAL A 12 -9.24 -11.62 -1.69
CA VAL A 12 -9.21 -11.93 -3.13
C VAL A 12 -9.53 -10.66 -3.91
N VAL A 13 -8.74 -10.38 -4.94
CA VAL A 13 -9.01 -9.29 -5.88
C VAL A 13 -9.53 -9.87 -7.16
N VAL A 14 -10.75 -9.51 -7.54
CA VAL A 14 -11.35 -9.82 -8.83
C VAL A 14 -11.25 -8.57 -9.70
N ARG A 15 -10.62 -8.72 -10.87
CA ARG A 15 -10.43 -7.62 -11.82
C ARG A 15 -11.17 -7.90 -13.10
N ALA A 16 -12.02 -6.96 -13.51
CA ALA A 16 -12.62 -6.94 -14.84
C ALA A 16 -11.54 -6.58 -15.89
N ARG A 17 -10.80 -7.58 -16.35
CA ARG A 17 -9.79 -7.42 -17.41
C ARG A 17 -9.99 -8.52 -18.45
N GLY A 18 -10.03 -8.15 -19.72
CA GLY A 18 -10.05 -9.11 -20.81
C GLY A 18 -10.61 -8.53 -22.09
N HIS A 19 -10.34 -9.22 -23.21
CA HIS A 19 -10.99 -8.95 -24.49
C HIS A 19 -12.48 -9.23 -24.34
N GLY A 20 -13.32 -8.23 -24.59
CA GLY A 20 -14.76 -8.35 -24.54
C GLY A 20 -15.41 -7.97 -23.20
N CYS A 21 -14.64 -7.61 -22.15
CA CYS A 21 -15.24 -6.99 -20.97
C CYS A 21 -15.78 -5.60 -21.37
N PRO A 22 -17.07 -5.32 -21.17
CA PRO A 22 -17.63 -4.00 -21.40
C PRO A 22 -16.88 -2.93 -20.60
N ARG A 23 -16.74 -1.74 -21.15
CA ARG A 23 -16.24 -0.59 -20.38
C ARG A 23 -17.22 -0.31 -19.25
N GLY A 24 -16.80 -0.49 -18.01
CA GLY A 24 -17.62 -0.26 -16.83
C GLY A 24 -17.69 -1.44 -15.87
N ASP A 25 -17.08 -2.58 -16.21
CA ASP A 25 -16.97 -3.68 -15.25
C ASP A 25 -16.10 -3.25 -14.06
N ALA A 26 -16.64 -3.45 -12.87
CA ALA A 26 -15.98 -3.06 -11.63
C ALA A 26 -14.93 -4.08 -11.21
N ASN A 27 -13.88 -3.60 -10.53
CA ASN A 27 -12.99 -4.44 -9.76
C ASN A 27 -13.54 -4.58 -8.34
N HIS A 28 -13.26 -5.70 -7.70
CA HIS A 28 -13.75 -5.98 -6.36
C HIS A 28 -12.63 -6.47 -5.44
N ALA A 29 -12.61 -5.97 -4.21
CA ALA A 29 -11.91 -6.57 -3.09
C ALA A 29 -12.92 -7.45 -2.34
N LEU A 30 -12.73 -8.74 -2.40
CA LEU A 30 -13.56 -9.73 -1.72
C LEU A 30 -12.80 -10.29 -0.53
N THR A 31 -13.53 -10.59 0.53
CA THR A 31 -13.02 -11.42 1.60
C THR A 31 -13.86 -12.68 1.74
N VAL A 32 -13.25 -13.76 2.17
CA VAL A 32 -13.90 -15.08 2.24
C VAL A 32 -13.26 -15.94 3.33
N ASN A 33 -14.04 -16.79 3.96
CA ASN A 33 -13.53 -17.80 4.88
C ASN A 33 -12.71 -18.88 4.13
N PRO A 34 -11.83 -19.60 4.81
CA PRO A 34 -10.99 -20.66 4.19
C PRO A 34 -11.79 -21.78 3.51
N ASP A 35 -12.99 -22.05 4.00
CA ASP A 35 -13.92 -23.05 3.45
C ASP A 35 -14.75 -22.54 2.27
N GLY A 36 -14.56 -21.28 1.86
CA GLY A 36 -15.31 -20.62 0.80
C GLY A 36 -16.63 -19.99 1.24
N ALA A 37 -16.99 -20.09 2.52
CA ALA A 37 -18.20 -19.46 3.07
C ALA A 37 -17.98 -17.97 3.40
N ASP A 38 -19.07 -17.27 3.71
CA ASP A 38 -19.09 -15.86 4.16
C ASP A 38 -18.28 -14.94 3.22
N VAL A 39 -18.60 -14.98 1.92
CA VAL A 39 -18.03 -14.08 0.91
C VAL A 39 -18.59 -12.69 1.12
N LYS A 40 -17.73 -11.68 1.20
CA LYS A 40 -18.11 -10.27 1.31
C LYS A 40 -17.44 -9.47 0.19
N VAL A 41 -18.20 -8.59 -0.46
CA VAL A 41 -17.66 -7.56 -1.37
C VAL A 41 -17.39 -6.33 -0.53
N VAL A 42 -16.16 -6.19 -0.04
CA VAL A 42 -15.78 -5.09 0.87
C VAL A 42 -15.70 -3.77 0.12
N ALA A 43 -15.06 -3.74 -1.04
CA ALA A 43 -14.92 -2.55 -1.85
C ALA A 43 -15.07 -2.86 -3.34
N THR A 44 -15.67 -1.93 -4.07
CA THR A 44 -15.84 -1.99 -5.52
C THR A 44 -15.32 -0.70 -6.15
N TRP A 45 -14.53 -0.79 -7.22
CA TRP A 45 -13.99 0.39 -7.92
C TRP A 45 -13.90 0.16 -9.43
N LEU A 46 -14.04 1.23 -10.19
CA LEU A 46 -13.86 1.23 -11.65
C LEU A 46 -12.43 1.61 -12.04
N ARG A 47 -11.93 2.69 -11.45
CA ARG A 47 -10.60 3.28 -11.70
C ARG A 47 -9.99 3.72 -10.37
N ASP A 48 -8.69 4.04 -10.39
CA ASP A 48 -7.98 4.65 -9.26
C ASP A 48 -8.10 3.89 -7.93
N GLY A 49 -8.20 2.55 -8.03
CA GLY A 49 -8.20 1.64 -6.90
C GLY A 49 -7.24 0.48 -7.13
N ASN A 50 -6.39 0.19 -6.12
CA ASN A 50 -5.41 -0.88 -6.24
C ASN A 50 -4.81 -1.30 -4.90
N HIS A 51 -4.10 -2.41 -4.93
CA HIS A 51 -3.25 -2.92 -3.86
C HIS A 51 -3.94 -3.12 -2.50
N PRO A 52 -5.16 -3.75 -2.46
CA PRO A 52 -5.75 -4.07 -1.17
C PRO A 52 -4.85 -5.02 -0.37
N ASN A 53 -4.77 -4.75 0.92
CA ASN A 53 -3.98 -5.52 1.88
C ASN A 53 -4.68 -5.54 3.24
N TRP A 54 -4.37 -6.56 4.06
CA TRP A 54 -4.86 -6.63 5.41
C TRP A 54 -4.11 -5.66 6.33
N LEU A 55 -4.84 -5.04 7.25
CA LEU A 55 -4.31 -4.39 8.43
C LEU A 55 -4.31 -5.36 9.61
N GLU A 56 -3.54 -5.06 10.65
CA GLU A 56 -3.40 -5.91 11.84
C GLU A 56 -4.74 -6.10 12.59
N ASP A 57 -5.58 -5.09 12.60
CA ASP A 57 -6.89 -5.08 13.26
C ASP A 57 -8.01 -5.81 12.46
N GLY A 58 -7.67 -6.36 11.30
CA GLY A 58 -8.59 -7.10 10.45
C GLY A 58 -9.33 -6.26 9.43
N ARG A 59 -9.07 -4.95 9.35
CA ARG A 59 -9.51 -4.09 8.25
C ARG A 59 -8.68 -4.31 7.00
N LEU A 60 -9.13 -3.79 5.88
CA LEU A 60 -8.38 -3.70 4.63
C LEU A 60 -7.85 -2.29 4.41
N SER A 61 -6.64 -2.13 3.92
CA SER A 61 -6.15 -0.89 3.34
C SER A 61 -6.00 -1.02 1.84
N MET A 62 -6.29 0.04 1.08
CA MET A 62 -6.02 0.11 -0.35
C MET A 62 -6.00 1.54 -0.88
N ASN A 63 -5.41 1.72 -2.05
CA ASN A 63 -5.66 2.93 -2.83
C ASN A 63 -7.09 2.86 -3.38
N TYR A 64 -7.88 3.91 -3.18
CA TYR A 64 -9.28 3.98 -3.56
C TYR A 64 -9.67 5.43 -3.89
N GLU A 65 -10.13 5.67 -5.11
CA GLU A 65 -10.59 6.98 -5.58
C GLU A 65 -9.61 8.14 -5.31
N GLY A 66 -8.32 7.90 -5.57
CA GLY A 66 -7.26 8.89 -5.38
C GLY A 66 -6.76 9.04 -3.94
N LYS A 67 -7.26 8.25 -3.02
CA LYS A 67 -6.93 8.27 -1.58
C LYS A 67 -6.35 6.93 -1.12
N VAL A 68 -5.66 6.92 0.02
CA VAL A 68 -5.42 5.68 0.77
C VAL A 68 -6.54 5.53 1.78
N CYS A 69 -7.27 4.43 1.68
CA CYS A 69 -8.43 4.13 2.51
C CYS A 69 -8.23 2.89 3.37
N ALA A 70 -8.88 2.86 4.53
CA ALA A 70 -9.17 1.63 5.27
C ALA A 70 -10.66 1.28 5.16
N PHE A 71 -10.97 -0.01 5.17
CA PHE A 71 -12.32 -0.56 5.09
C PHE A 71 -12.50 -1.64 6.14
N ASP A 72 -13.61 -1.63 6.86
CA ASP A 72 -14.00 -2.75 7.71
C ASP A 72 -14.26 -4.00 6.86
N ASP A 73 -14.05 -5.20 7.42
CA ASP A 73 -14.34 -6.47 6.74
C ASP A 73 -15.85 -6.78 6.79
N VAL A 74 -16.63 -5.91 6.13
CA VAL A 74 -18.09 -6.04 5.99
C VAL A 74 -18.51 -5.80 4.55
N GLU A 75 -19.69 -6.30 4.18
CA GLU A 75 -20.26 -6.07 2.85
C GLU A 75 -20.50 -4.58 2.61
N GLY A 76 -20.00 -4.06 1.48
CA GLY A 76 -20.19 -2.65 1.08
C GLY A 76 -19.62 -1.64 2.08
N ALA A 77 -18.47 -1.93 2.69
CA ALA A 77 -17.84 -1.08 3.69
C ALA A 77 -17.58 0.35 3.18
N SER A 78 -17.75 1.32 4.06
CA SER A 78 -17.38 2.71 3.76
C SER A 78 -15.87 2.93 3.87
N CYS A 79 -15.31 3.78 3.01
CA CYS A 79 -13.91 4.21 3.08
C CYS A 79 -13.68 5.10 4.32
N GLN A 80 -12.70 4.73 5.12
CA GLN A 80 -12.08 5.60 6.11
C GLN A 80 -10.78 6.13 5.51
N VAL A 81 -10.70 7.42 5.25
CA VAL A 81 -9.53 8.03 4.63
C VAL A 81 -8.33 8.00 5.58
N LEU A 82 -7.22 7.45 5.13
CA LEU A 82 -5.94 7.44 5.83
C LEU A 82 -4.97 8.49 5.26
N SER A 83 -5.11 8.82 3.98
CA SER A 83 -4.39 9.90 3.30
C SER A 83 -5.19 10.36 2.10
N GLU A 84 -5.24 11.67 1.87
CA GLU A 84 -5.87 12.29 0.69
C GLU A 84 -5.07 12.06 -0.60
N ARG A 85 -3.92 11.43 -0.52
CA ARG A 85 -3.03 11.16 -1.67
C ARG A 85 -2.77 9.66 -1.82
N ALA A 86 -3.45 9.01 -2.76
CA ALA A 86 -3.15 7.63 -3.12
C ALA A 86 -1.79 7.52 -3.81
N SER A 87 -0.96 6.61 -3.38
CA SER A 87 0.23 6.15 -4.11
C SER A 87 0.73 4.84 -3.52
N GLY A 88 1.45 4.08 -4.35
CA GLY A 88 2.22 2.92 -3.92
C GLY A 88 1.39 1.74 -3.38
N HIS A 89 1.97 1.07 -2.41
CA HIS A 89 1.53 -0.24 -1.92
C HIS A 89 1.29 -0.19 -0.41
N PRO A 90 0.08 0.20 0.06
CA PRO A 90 -0.19 0.32 1.49
C PRO A 90 -0.10 -1.04 2.20
N VAL A 91 0.61 -1.07 3.31
CA VAL A 91 0.79 -2.24 4.19
C VAL A 91 0.68 -1.82 5.65
N GLY A 92 -0.10 -2.56 6.44
CA GLY A 92 -0.20 -2.36 7.88
C GLY A 92 1.10 -2.73 8.60
N VAL A 93 1.43 -1.99 9.65
CA VAL A 93 2.58 -2.31 10.50
C VAL A 93 2.18 -3.38 11.51
N PRO A 94 2.82 -4.57 11.52
CA PRO A 94 2.52 -5.62 12.49
C PRO A 94 2.61 -5.12 13.94
N GLY A 95 1.62 -5.46 14.76
CA GLY A 95 1.51 -5.00 16.15
C GLY A 95 1.08 -3.54 16.33
N ARG A 96 0.80 -2.82 15.24
CA ARG A 96 0.42 -1.39 15.24
C ARG A 96 -0.77 -1.17 14.30
N GLY A 97 -1.96 -1.50 14.77
CA GLY A 97 -3.20 -1.32 13.99
C GLY A 97 -3.52 0.13 13.60
N ASP A 98 -2.82 1.09 14.18
CA ASP A 98 -2.92 2.53 13.94
C ASP A 98 -2.01 3.03 12.80
N LEU A 99 -1.08 2.20 12.29
CA LEU A 99 -0.07 2.61 11.33
C LEU A 99 -0.16 1.84 10.01
N VAL A 100 -0.04 2.58 8.91
CA VAL A 100 0.12 2.06 7.56
C VAL A 100 1.37 2.66 6.94
N VAL A 101 2.19 1.84 6.29
CA VAL A 101 3.30 2.31 5.46
C VAL A 101 2.94 2.13 4.00
N THR A 102 3.27 3.10 3.17
CA THR A 102 3.14 3.01 1.71
C THR A 102 4.33 3.65 1.04
N ASP A 103 4.67 3.21 -0.16
CA ASP A 103 5.65 3.85 -1.02
C ASP A 103 4.98 4.86 -1.96
N THR A 104 5.77 5.63 -2.70
CA THR A 104 5.31 6.41 -3.85
C THR A 104 5.75 5.74 -5.14
N TYR A 105 4.98 5.92 -6.22
CA TYR A 105 5.40 5.46 -7.54
C TYR A 105 6.43 6.40 -8.16
N ALA A 106 7.43 5.84 -8.84
CA ALA A 106 8.45 6.60 -9.56
C ALA A 106 7.87 7.63 -10.56
N LYS A 107 6.73 7.33 -11.18
CA LYS A 107 6.03 8.23 -12.11
C LYS A 107 5.37 9.44 -11.45
N GLU A 108 5.19 9.39 -10.13
CA GLU A 108 4.49 10.41 -9.33
C GLU A 108 5.46 11.28 -8.54
N HIS A 109 6.78 11.13 -8.77
CA HIS A 109 7.82 11.84 -8.04
C HIS A 109 7.56 13.35 -7.89
N ALA A 110 7.19 14.04 -8.97
CA ALA A 110 6.91 15.47 -8.96
C ALA A 110 5.71 15.86 -8.07
N ALA A 111 4.68 14.99 -7.99
CA ALA A 111 3.51 15.23 -7.13
C ALA A 111 3.87 15.15 -5.63
N PHE A 112 4.98 14.51 -5.31
CA PHE A 112 5.51 14.39 -3.95
C PHE A 112 6.75 15.27 -3.71
N GLY A 113 7.12 16.15 -4.67
CA GLY A 113 8.30 17.01 -4.55
C GLY A 113 9.63 16.24 -4.55
N LEU A 114 9.68 15.07 -5.18
CA LEU A 114 10.83 14.21 -5.33
C LEU A 114 11.52 14.42 -6.67
N GLU A 115 12.79 14.06 -6.76
CA GLU A 115 13.53 14.04 -8.02
C GLU A 115 13.18 12.81 -8.86
N ALA A 116 13.44 12.91 -10.18
CA ALA A 116 13.26 11.76 -11.07
C ALA A 116 14.22 10.62 -10.66
N GLY A 117 13.67 9.43 -10.44
CA GLY A 117 14.43 8.28 -9.93
C GLY A 117 14.42 8.14 -8.42
N GLU A 118 13.58 8.91 -7.74
CA GLU A 118 13.32 8.79 -6.31
C GLU A 118 11.91 8.33 -6.04
N ALA A 119 11.74 7.66 -4.91
CA ALA A 119 10.47 7.36 -4.27
C ALA A 119 10.61 7.55 -2.76
N ALA A 120 9.50 7.81 -2.09
CA ALA A 120 9.47 7.95 -0.64
C ALA A 120 8.71 6.78 0.01
N LEU A 121 9.11 6.46 1.24
CA LEU A 121 8.30 5.70 2.17
C LEU A 121 7.54 6.67 3.07
N ARG A 122 6.24 6.50 3.12
CA ARG A 122 5.30 7.32 3.87
C ARG A 122 4.69 6.49 5.00
N VAL A 123 4.57 7.07 6.19
CA VAL A 123 3.80 6.51 7.30
C VAL A 123 2.52 7.30 7.43
N LEU A 124 1.41 6.59 7.47
CA LEU A 124 0.08 7.13 7.69
C LEU A 124 -0.36 6.69 9.08
N SER A 125 -0.74 7.65 9.91
CA SER A 125 -1.35 7.41 11.22
C SER A 125 -2.73 8.06 11.22
N GLY A 126 -3.74 7.38 11.70
CA GLY A 126 -5.12 7.85 11.64
C GLY A 126 -5.30 9.35 11.96
N GLY A 127 -6.28 10.02 11.31
CA GLY A 127 -6.55 11.44 11.48
C GLY A 127 -5.70 12.37 10.61
N ASP A 128 -5.47 12.02 9.35
CA ASP A 128 -4.76 12.80 8.33
C ASP A 128 -3.28 13.09 8.62
N ARG A 129 -2.67 12.33 9.51
CA ARG A 129 -1.25 12.46 9.83
C ARG A 129 -0.40 11.59 8.92
N GLU A 130 0.48 12.25 8.18
CA GLU A 130 1.42 11.63 7.27
C GLU A 130 2.85 12.07 7.58
N ALA A 131 3.79 11.13 7.62
CA ALA A 131 5.22 11.41 7.78
C ALA A 131 6.04 10.63 6.75
N TRP A 132 7.22 11.13 6.41
CA TRP A 132 8.17 10.43 5.57
C TRP A 132 9.17 9.65 6.44
N LEU A 133 9.28 8.34 6.17
CA LEU A 133 10.35 7.52 6.74
C LEU A 133 11.67 7.75 6.04
N GLY A 134 11.64 8.06 4.75
CA GLY A 134 12.82 8.33 3.96
C GLY A 134 12.57 8.31 2.47
N VAL A 135 13.55 8.78 1.72
CA VAL A 135 13.61 8.76 0.26
C VAL A 135 14.63 7.72 -0.16
N PHE A 136 14.35 6.98 -1.22
CA PHE A 136 15.21 5.92 -1.72
C PHE A 136 15.24 5.89 -3.25
N PRO A 137 16.33 5.40 -3.86
CA PRO A 137 16.45 5.35 -5.30
C PRO A 137 15.58 4.27 -5.92
N VAL A 138 14.89 4.63 -7.01
CA VAL A 138 14.13 3.73 -7.88
C VAL A 138 14.54 3.96 -9.33
N ALA A 139 14.18 3.06 -10.25
CA ALA A 139 14.37 3.33 -11.67
C ALA A 139 13.46 4.49 -12.08
N ALA A 140 14.04 5.53 -12.68
CA ALA A 140 13.27 6.66 -13.17
C ALA A 140 12.24 6.20 -14.21
N PHE A 141 11.02 6.68 -14.09
CA PHE A 141 9.92 6.34 -15.00
C PHE A 141 10.28 6.75 -16.44
N GLY A 142 10.02 5.85 -17.39
CA GLY A 142 10.33 6.09 -18.82
C GLY A 142 11.77 5.85 -19.24
N THR A 143 12.70 5.58 -18.31
CA THR A 143 14.11 5.26 -18.65
C THR A 143 14.31 3.78 -18.95
N MET A 144 13.34 2.94 -18.63
CA MET A 144 13.40 1.50 -18.86
C MET A 144 12.70 1.09 -20.14
N PRO A 145 13.20 0.08 -20.86
CA PRO A 145 12.65 -0.35 -22.14
C PRO A 145 11.20 -0.85 -22.07
N THR A 146 10.79 -1.36 -20.92
CA THR A 146 9.45 -1.90 -20.69
C THR A 146 9.03 -1.74 -19.23
N ASP A 147 7.73 -1.83 -18.95
CA ASP A 147 7.17 -1.85 -17.58
C ASP A 147 7.70 -3.02 -16.73
N VAL A 148 8.22 -4.06 -17.36
CA VAL A 148 8.81 -5.23 -16.67
C VAL A 148 10.01 -4.85 -15.82
N TRP A 149 10.74 -3.81 -16.21
CA TRP A 149 11.93 -3.32 -15.52
C TRP A 149 11.62 -2.31 -14.42
N ARG A 150 10.35 -1.92 -14.27
CA ARG A 150 9.92 -1.01 -13.21
C ARG A 150 10.33 -1.53 -11.84
N CYS A 151 10.88 -0.65 -11.02
CA CYS A 151 11.26 -0.97 -9.65
C CYS A 151 10.31 -0.24 -8.69
N ASP A 152 9.17 -0.86 -8.37
CA ASP A 152 8.31 -0.39 -7.29
C ASP A 152 8.83 -0.96 -5.96
N ALA A 153 8.75 -0.19 -4.88
CA ALA A 153 9.34 -0.56 -3.60
C ALA A 153 8.68 -1.79 -2.96
N HIS A 154 7.35 -1.88 -3.01
CA HIS A 154 6.61 -2.98 -2.39
C HIS A 154 7.06 -3.23 -0.94
N PRO A 155 6.84 -2.29 -0.01
CA PRO A 155 7.27 -2.45 1.37
C PRO A 155 6.68 -3.71 2.01
N ALA A 156 7.50 -4.45 2.75
CA ALA A 156 7.11 -5.64 3.48
C ALA A 156 7.79 -5.70 4.85
N PHE A 157 7.04 -6.00 5.89
CA PHE A 157 7.54 -6.06 7.26
C PHE A 157 8.01 -7.46 7.66
N ASP A 158 8.94 -7.49 8.62
CA ASP A 158 9.16 -8.68 9.44
C ASP A 158 7.93 -8.91 10.35
N VAL A 159 7.82 -10.10 10.93
CA VAL A 159 6.68 -10.49 11.78
C VAL A 159 6.52 -9.63 13.04
N LYS A 160 7.55 -8.90 13.44
CA LYS A 160 7.54 -8.00 14.59
C LYS A 160 7.23 -6.54 14.22
N GLY A 161 7.09 -6.24 12.93
CA GLY A 161 6.86 -4.87 12.45
C GLY A 161 8.01 -3.91 12.70
N ARG A 162 9.23 -4.41 12.95
CA ARG A 162 10.39 -3.57 13.30
C ARG A 162 11.35 -3.35 12.15
N ARG A 163 11.39 -4.25 11.18
CA ARG A 163 12.22 -4.12 9.99
C ARG A 163 11.37 -4.13 8.74
N LEU A 164 11.78 -3.31 7.79
CA LEU A 164 11.12 -3.16 6.51
C LEU A 164 12.06 -3.59 5.40
N ALA A 165 11.60 -4.49 4.54
CA ALA A 165 12.24 -4.82 3.29
C ALA A 165 11.56 -4.08 2.15
N LEU A 166 12.33 -3.57 1.19
CA LEU A 166 11.82 -2.89 -0.01
C LEU A 166 12.74 -3.10 -1.20
N ASN A 167 12.17 -3.03 -2.40
CA ASN A 167 12.98 -3.00 -3.61
C ASN A 167 13.53 -1.59 -3.84
N VAL A 168 14.80 -1.52 -4.21
CA VAL A 168 15.50 -0.29 -4.57
C VAL A 168 16.26 -0.47 -5.88
N TRP A 169 16.55 0.62 -6.57
CA TRP A 169 17.35 0.62 -7.78
C TRP A 169 18.74 1.18 -7.48
N VAL A 170 19.74 0.31 -7.43
CA VAL A 170 21.12 0.70 -7.10
C VAL A 170 22.08 0.14 -8.12
N ARG A 171 22.97 1.01 -8.65
CA ARG A 171 24.02 0.64 -9.62
C ARG A 171 23.48 -0.13 -10.83
N GLY A 172 22.36 0.35 -11.39
CA GLY A 172 21.76 -0.23 -12.59
C GLY A 172 21.04 -1.58 -12.39
N SER A 173 20.73 -1.96 -11.15
CA SER A 173 20.02 -3.21 -10.87
C SER A 173 19.02 -3.08 -9.71
N ARG A 174 17.97 -3.89 -9.76
CA ARG A 174 17.04 -4.05 -8.62
C ARG A 174 17.74 -4.79 -7.49
N ARG A 175 17.61 -4.26 -6.28
CA ARG A 175 18.10 -4.84 -5.04
C ARG A 175 16.98 -4.87 -4.00
N VAL A 176 17.14 -5.69 -2.99
CA VAL A 176 16.35 -5.64 -1.77
C VAL A 176 17.16 -4.89 -0.72
N ALA A 177 16.62 -3.81 -0.21
CA ALA A 177 17.13 -3.13 0.98
C ALA A 177 16.33 -3.59 2.20
N ILE A 178 17.00 -3.65 3.34
CA ILE A 178 16.37 -3.94 4.63
C ILE A 178 16.77 -2.81 5.56
N THR A 179 15.80 -2.21 6.25
CA THR A 179 16.06 -1.14 7.22
C THR A 179 16.71 -1.71 8.49
N ASP A 180 17.37 -0.84 9.25
CA ASP A 180 17.60 -1.10 10.67
C ASP A 180 16.26 -1.23 11.41
N GLU A 181 16.31 -1.61 12.67
CA GLU A 181 15.10 -1.67 13.51
C GLU A 181 14.48 -0.29 13.65
N ILE A 182 13.18 -0.18 13.39
CA ILE A 182 12.42 1.06 13.48
C ILE A 182 11.81 1.15 14.88
N ASP A 183 12.17 2.19 15.61
CA ASP A 183 11.48 2.58 16.82
C ASP A 183 10.28 3.49 16.46
N TRP A 184 9.11 2.88 16.32
CA TRP A 184 7.88 3.58 15.94
C TRP A 184 7.49 4.66 16.95
N ASP A 185 7.69 4.42 18.23
CA ASP A 185 7.31 5.38 19.28
C ASP A 185 8.22 6.61 19.28
N ALA A 186 9.50 6.41 19.03
CA ALA A 186 10.43 7.51 18.82
C ALA A 186 10.12 8.28 17.53
N LEU A 187 9.84 7.57 16.44
CA LEU A 187 9.48 8.16 15.15
C LEU A 187 8.22 9.02 15.25
N LEU A 188 7.17 8.50 15.89
CA LEU A 188 5.88 9.20 16.02
C LEU A 188 5.96 10.48 16.87
N LYS A 189 6.97 10.60 17.74
CA LYS A 189 7.23 11.81 18.54
C LYS A 189 7.95 12.92 17.76
N ARG A 190 8.55 12.61 16.63
CA ARG A 190 9.28 13.56 15.78
C ARG A 190 8.32 14.40 14.98
N ARG A 191 7.97 15.58 15.47
CA ARG A 191 7.04 16.52 14.81
C ARG A 191 7.55 17.05 13.48
N ASP A 192 8.86 17.10 13.29
CA ASP A 192 9.53 17.57 12.07
C ASP A 192 9.32 16.65 10.85
N LEU A 193 8.87 15.41 11.07
CA LEU A 193 8.61 14.44 10.01
C LEU A 193 7.14 14.43 9.54
N TRP A 194 6.23 15.06 10.29
CA TRP A 194 4.80 15.03 9.98
C TRP A 194 4.39 16.22 9.13
N PHE A 195 3.63 15.94 8.09
CA PHE A 195 3.00 16.93 7.24
C PHE A 195 1.53 17.09 7.65
N SER A 196 1.08 18.33 7.69
CA SER A 196 -0.33 18.70 7.88
C SER A 196 -1.00 18.95 6.53
#